data_d98d64e0f0821ca3ca34e456938d1220
#
_entry.id   d98d64e0f0821ca3ca34e456938d1220
#
_cell.length_a   1.000
_cell.length_b   1.000
_cell.length_c   1.000
_cell.angle_alpha   90.00
_cell.angle_beta   90.00
_cell.angle_gamma   90.00
#
_symmetry.space_group_name_H-M   'P 1'
#
loop_
_entity.id
_entity.type
_entity.pdbx_description
1 polymer ?
#
loop_
_entity_poly.entity_id
_entity_poly.type
_entity_poly.pdbx_seq_one_letter_code
_entity_poly.pdbx_strand_id
1 'polypeptide(L)'
;MPVTPEIHIAGNVQEWAQKAAGFILSVSEQAIQSTGRFLVALSGGSTPKTLYHVLAAPEWKRRFDWSCIHFLFGDERCTPPDHPDSNFTLAHTSLFQPLNIQADHIFRMKGEYENLIAAAQEYEQTIRRLTKSFPPKVPLIDLVLLGLGDDGHTASLFPGTAALQEENMLVTVGHAPTGVRSRLTLTLGVLNHAAVVLFLVTGAGKAHMVRRVLDPESEADRSLPAARISPESGRLVWMLDHSAAQQLKRISSHRGET
;
A
#
# COMPACT_ATOMS: atom_id res chain seq x y z
N MET A 1 21.04 -8.62 2.04
CA MET A 1 21.20 -7.90 0.73
C MET A 1 19.87 -7.19 0.46
N PRO A 2 19.87 -5.98 -0.12
CA PRO A 2 18.61 -5.33 -0.47
C PRO A 2 17.81 -6.23 -1.43
N VAL A 3 16.49 -6.27 -1.26
CA VAL A 3 15.62 -7.07 -2.12
C VAL A 3 15.60 -6.47 -3.54
N THR A 4 15.70 -7.33 -4.55
CA THR A 4 15.56 -6.87 -5.94
C THR A 4 14.07 -6.73 -6.25
N PRO A 5 13.59 -5.54 -6.67
CA PRO A 5 12.18 -5.36 -6.97
C PRO A 5 11.76 -6.13 -8.23
N GLU A 6 10.59 -6.76 -8.16
CA GLU A 6 9.90 -7.34 -9.30
C GLU A 6 9.12 -6.22 -10.00
N ILE A 7 9.37 -5.97 -11.28
CA ILE A 7 8.73 -4.88 -12.02
C ILE A 7 7.81 -5.47 -13.09
N HIS A 8 6.52 -5.19 -12.99
CA HIS A 8 5.51 -5.58 -13.97
C HIS A 8 5.00 -4.34 -14.70
N ILE A 9 5.12 -4.33 -16.01
CA ILE A 9 4.69 -3.22 -16.87
C ILE A 9 3.49 -3.67 -17.71
N ALA A 10 2.41 -2.89 -17.67
CA ALA A 10 1.22 -3.06 -18.50
C ALA A 10 1.19 -2.01 -19.61
N GLY A 11 0.61 -2.33 -20.76
CA GLY A 11 0.52 -1.43 -21.90
C GLY A 11 -0.36 -0.18 -21.65
N ASN A 12 -1.37 -0.31 -20.80
CA ASN A 12 -2.29 0.76 -20.43
C ASN A 12 -2.90 0.54 -19.04
N VAL A 13 -3.69 1.51 -18.56
CA VAL A 13 -4.30 1.48 -17.22
C VAL A 13 -5.31 0.34 -17.06
N GLN A 14 -6.05 -0.05 -18.11
CA GLN A 14 -7.00 -1.17 -18.04
C GLN A 14 -6.26 -2.50 -17.83
N GLU A 15 -5.25 -2.77 -18.65
CA GLU A 15 -4.41 -3.96 -18.51
C GLU A 15 -3.68 -3.97 -17.16
N TRP A 16 -3.21 -2.80 -16.72
CA TRP A 16 -2.59 -2.62 -15.41
C TRP A 16 -3.52 -3.05 -14.29
N ALA A 17 -4.78 -2.60 -14.30
CA ALA A 17 -5.73 -2.93 -13.26
C ALA A 17 -6.07 -4.43 -13.24
N GLN A 18 -6.18 -5.08 -14.40
CA GLN A 18 -6.40 -6.52 -14.51
C GLN A 18 -5.20 -7.33 -13.99
N LYS A 19 -3.97 -6.93 -14.34
CA LYS A 19 -2.75 -7.57 -13.85
C LYS A 19 -2.61 -7.39 -12.32
N ALA A 20 -2.88 -6.19 -11.81
CA ALA A 20 -2.84 -5.93 -10.37
C ALA A 20 -3.89 -6.77 -9.62
N ALA A 21 -5.13 -6.86 -10.13
CA ALA A 21 -6.17 -7.69 -9.55
C ALA A 21 -5.79 -9.18 -9.54
N GLY A 22 -5.23 -9.69 -10.65
CA GLY A 22 -4.75 -11.08 -10.76
C GLY A 22 -3.61 -11.37 -9.79
N PHE A 23 -2.67 -10.43 -9.63
CA PHE A 23 -1.59 -10.57 -8.66
C PHE A 23 -2.12 -10.62 -7.22
N ILE A 24 -3.03 -9.72 -6.84
CA ILE A 24 -3.64 -9.69 -5.51
C ILE A 24 -4.41 -11.00 -5.26
N LEU A 25 -5.14 -11.52 -6.24
CA LEU A 25 -5.83 -12.80 -6.13
C LEU A 25 -4.84 -13.93 -5.78
N SER A 26 -3.75 -14.06 -6.53
CA SER A 26 -2.73 -15.10 -6.28
C SER A 26 -2.13 -14.98 -4.87
N VAL A 27 -1.83 -13.76 -4.40
CA VAL A 27 -1.32 -13.54 -3.04
C VAL A 27 -2.37 -13.91 -1.99
N SER A 28 -3.65 -13.55 -2.23
CA SER A 28 -4.74 -13.86 -1.31
C SER A 28 -4.98 -15.36 -1.18
N GLU A 29 -4.97 -16.10 -2.29
CA GLU A 29 -5.12 -17.56 -2.31
C GLU A 29 -4.01 -18.25 -1.53
N GLN A 30 -2.75 -17.84 -1.73
CA GLN A 30 -1.61 -18.37 -0.98
C GLN A 30 -1.71 -18.09 0.52
N ALA A 31 -2.09 -16.86 0.91
CA ALA A 31 -2.25 -16.49 2.31
C ALA A 31 -3.40 -17.28 2.97
N ILE A 32 -4.56 -17.35 2.33
CA ILE A 32 -5.73 -18.11 2.84
C ILE A 32 -5.40 -19.60 2.96
N GLN A 33 -4.72 -20.17 1.97
CA GLN A 33 -4.30 -21.58 2.04
C GLN A 33 -3.35 -21.85 3.21
N SER A 34 -2.44 -20.92 3.52
CA SER A 34 -1.43 -21.12 4.57
C SER A 34 -1.91 -20.78 5.97
N THR A 35 -2.78 -19.78 6.14
CA THR A 35 -3.16 -19.23 7.45
C THR A 35 -4.66 -19.17 7.70
N GLY A 36 -5.49 -19.52 6.71
CA GLY A 36 -6.96 -19.44 6.76
C GLY A 36 -7.49 -18.01 6.55
N ARG A 37 -6.64 -17.02 6.27
CA ARG A 37 -7.04 -15.62 6.07
C ARG A 37 -6.05 -14.88 5.19
N PHE A 38 -6.47 -13.72 4.71
CA PHE A 38 -5.62 -12.75 4.01
C PHE A 38 -5.73 -11.37 4.65
N LEU A 39 -4.62 -10.82 5.11
CA LEU A 39 -4.55 -9.49 5.74
C LEU A 39 -3.92 -8.50 4.76
N VAL A 40 -4.70 -7.53 4.29
CA VAL A 40 -4.24 -6.54 3.32
C VAL A 40 -4.35 -5.12 3.86
N ALA A 41 -3.26 -4.34 3.75
CA ALA A 41 -3.26 -2.91 4.04
C ALA A 41 -3.52 -2.12 2.75
N LEU A 42 -4.61 -1.37 2.73
CA LEU A 42 -5.06 -0.57 1.59
C LEU A 42 -4.35 0.79 1.54
N SER A 43 -4.29 1.36 0.36
CA SER A 43 -3.80 2.72 0.08
C SER A 43 -4.90 3.62 -0.45
N GLY A 44 -4.77 4.92 -0.25
CA GLY A 44 -5.61 5.94 -0.86
C GLY A 44 -5.11 6.41 -2.22
N GLY A 45 -5.88 7.30 -2.85
CA GLY A 45 -5.53 7.94 -4.12
C GLY A 45 -6.24 7.38 -5.34
N SER A 46 -6.04 8.04 -6.48
CA SER A 46 -6.77 7.73 -7.73
C SER A 46 -6.38 6.37 -8.33
N THR A 47 -5.10 5.99 -8.25
CA THR A 47 -4.62 4.71 -8.78
C THR A 47 -5.21 3.51 -8.03
N PRO A 48 -5.15 3.43 -6.67
CA PRO A 48 -5.87 2.41 -5.93
C PRO A 48 -7.38 2.42 -6.15
N LYS A 49 -8.02 3.60 -6.29
CA LYS A 49 -9.45 3.71 -6.59
C LYS A 49 -9.83 2.97 -7.89
N THR A 50 -9.02 3.11 -8.95
CA THR A 50 -9.20 2.39 -10.21
C THR A 50 -9.15 0.88 -10.00
N LEU A 51 -8.19 0.39 -9.24
CA LEU A 51 -8.07 -1.02 -8.89
C LEU A 51 -9.28 -1.52 -8.07
N TYR A 52 -9.74 -0.73 -7.09
CA TYR A 52 -10.89 -1.10 -6.25
C TYR A 52 -12.17 -1.28 -7.08
N HIS A 53 -12.41 -0.40 -8.05
CA HIS A 53 -13.53 -0.58 -8.98
C HIS A 53 -13.41 -1.87 -9.80
N VAL A 54 -12.20 -2.25 -10.23
CA VAL A 54 -11.99 -3.52 -10.95
C VAL A 54 -12.24 -4.72 -10.03
N LEU A 55 -11.71 -4.71 -8.81
CA LEU A 55 -11.94 -5.78 -7.82
C LEU A 55 -13.43 -5.94 -7.48
N ALA A 56 -14.19 -4.84 -7.46
CA ALA A 56 -15.64 -4.84 -7.20
C ALA A 56 -16.49 -5.26 -8.42
N ALA A 57 -15.90 -5.29 -9.63
CA ALA A 57 -16.61 -5.71 -10.83
C ALA A 57 -17.04 -7.19 -10.78
N PRO A 58 -18.17 -7.58 -11.44
CA PRO A 58 -18.71 -8.94 -11.34
C PRO A 58 -17.73 -10.05 -11.71
N GLU A 59 -16.79 -9.77 -12.61
CA GLU A 59 -15.74 -10.71 -13.03
C GLU A 59 -14.81 -11.06 -11.87
N TRP A 60 -14.31 -10.07 -11.13
CA TRP A 60 -13.38 -10.25 -10.03
C TRP A 60 -14.08 -10.57 -8.71
N LYS A 61 -15.28 -10.00 -8.48
CA LYS A 61 -16.05 -10.23 -7.26
C LYS A 61 -16.21 -11.72 -6.93
N ARG A 62 -16.41 -12.57 -7.94
CA ARG A 62 -16.64 -14.02 -7.79
C ARG A 62 -15.37 -14.85 -7.61
N ARG A 63 -14.19 -14.25 -7.84
CA ARG A 63 -12.91 -14.97 -7.79
C ARG A 63 -12.28 -14.96 -6.41
N PHE A 64 -12.61 -13.96 -5.59
CA PHE A 64 -12.07 -13.81 -4.24
C PHE A 64 -12.97 -14.44 -3.18
N ASP A 65 -12.38 -15.05 -2.18
CA ASP A 65 -13.08 -15.40 -0.94
C ASP A 65 -13.04 -14.21 0.04
N TRP A 66 -13.99 -13.29 -0.15
CA TRP A 66 -14.08 -12.07 0.65
C TRP A 66 -14.31 -12.34 2.14
N SER A 67 -14.84 -13.51 2.50
CA SER A 67 -15.07 -13.90 3.89
C SER A 67 -13.79 -14.20 4.66
N CYS A 68 -12.68 -14.43 3.97
CA CYS A 68 -11.36 -14.67 4.54
C CYS A 68 -10.44 -13.44 4.49
N ILE A 69 -10.91 -12.30 3.92
CA ILE A 69 -10.08 -11.11 3.73
C ILE A 69 -10.34 -10.08 4.84
N HIS A 70 -9.26 -9.59 5.44
CA HIS A 70 -9.29 -8.55 6.47
C HIS A 70 -8.54 -7.32 5.96
N PHE A 71 -9.21 -6.17 6.02
CA PHE A 71 -8.73 -4.93 5.45
C PHE A 71 -8.16 -4.00 6.53
N LEU A 72 -6.89 -3.68 6.40
CA LEU A 72 -6.18 -2.61 7.10
C LEU A 72 -6.00 -1.40 6.17
N PHE A 73 -5.43 -0.34 6.70
CA PHE A 73 -5.00 0.85 5.96
C PHE A 73 -3.51 1.10 6.21
N GLY A 74 -2.76 1.45 5.15
CA GLY A 74 -1.35 1.80 5.25
C GLY A 74 -1.14 3.19 5.83
N ASP A 75 -2.07 4.11 5.54
CA ASP A 75 -2.16 5.44 6.10
C ASP A 75 -3.60 5.96 6.05
N GLU A 76 -3.87 7.02 6.80
CA GLU A 76 -5.16 7.71 6.75
C GLU A 76 -4.97 9.21 6.99
N ARG A 77 -5.88 9.99 6.42
CA ARG A 77 -5.97 11.43 6.63
C ARG A 77 -6.73 11.67 7.92
N CYS A 78 -6.21 12.59 8.75
CA CYS A 78 -6.86 12.93 10.02
C CYS A 78 -8.08 13.81 9.76
N THR A 79 -9.15 13.16 9.32
CA THR A 79 -10.48 13.70 9.00
C THR A 79 -11.56 12.74 9.48
N PRO A 80 -12.82 13.20 9.60
CA PRO A 80 -13.95 12.29 9.81
C PRO A 80 -14.01 11.19 8.75
N PRO A 81 -14.54 10.00 9.09
CA PRO A 81 -14.53 8.85 8.19
C PRO A 81 -15.41 9.00 6.93
N ASP A 82 -16.33 9.97 6.92
CA ASP A 82 -17.18 10.34 5.78
C ASP A 82 -16.63 11.51 4.94
N HIS A 83 -15.46 12.05 5.33
CA HIS A 83 -14.85 13.16 4.60
C HIS A 83 -14.33 12.69 3.22
N PRO A 84 -14.46 13.52 2.15
CA PRO A 84 -14.01 13.15 0.80
C PRO A 84 -12.53 12.77 0.70
N ASP A 85 -11.70 13.35 1.56
CA ASP A 85 -10.26 13.04 1.60
C ASP A 85 -9.91 11.78 2.40
N SER A 86 -10.86 11.14 3.09
CA SER A 86 -10.59 9.92 3.85
C SER A 86 -10.28 8.74 2.93
N ASN A 87 -9.21 8.01 3.23
CA ASN A 87 -8.87 6.76 2.56
C ASN A 87 -9.94 5.69 2.83
N PHE A 88 -10.52 5.71 4.03
CA PHE A 88 -11.64 4.84 4.37
C PHE A 88 -12.86 5.12 3.50
N THR A 89 -13.29 6.40 3.34
CA THR A 89 -14.40 6.77 2.45
C THR A 89 -14.16 6.32 1.02
N LEU A 90 -12.94 6.49 0.51
CA LEU A 90 -12.55 6.05 -0.81
C LEU A 90 -12.71 4.52 -0.94
N ALA A 91 -12.16 3.75 -0.01
CA ALA A 91 -12.26 2.28 -0.02
C ALA A 91 -13.71 1.82 0.20
N HIS A 92 -14.45 2.48 1.10
CA HIS A 92 -15.85 2.16 1.38
C HIS A 92 -16.72 2.28 0.14
N THR A 93 -16.63 3.39 -0.58
CA THR A 93 -17.47 3.66 -1.73
C THR A 93 -17.07 2.86 -2.98
N SER A 94 -15.75 2.60 -3.18
CA SER A 94 -15.26 1.93 -4.38
C SER A 94 -15.03 0.42 -4.24
N LEU A 95 -14.96 -0.11 -3.01
CA LEU A 95 -14.67 -1.53 -2.76
C LEU A 95 -15.67 -2.17 -1.79
N PHE A 96 -15.78 -1.65 -0.54
CA PHE A 96 -16.51 -2.37 0.52
C PHE A 96 -18.01 -2.41 0.28
N GLN A 97 -18.62 -1.30 -0.05
CA GLN A 97 -20.07 -1.21 -0.31
C GLN A 97 -20.48 -2.04 -1.52
N PRO A 98 -19.82 -1.97 -2.71
CA PRO A 98 -20.16 -2.80 -3.87
C PRO A 98 -19.99 -4.30 -3.63
N LEU A 99 -19.03 -4.68 -2.79
CA LEU A 99 -18.74 -6.08 -2.43
C LEU A 99 -19.56 -6.58 -1.24
N ASN A 100 -20.26 -5.68 -0.53
CA ASN A 100 -20.97 -5.97 0.72
C ASN A 100 -20.04 -6.57 1.79
N ILE A 101 -18.84 -5.98 1.95
CA ILE A 101 -17.86 -6.43 2.97
C ILE A 101 -18.42 -6.16 4.36
N GLN A 102 -18.35 -7.17 5.23
CA GLN A 102 -18.82 -7.06 6.59
C GLN A 102 -17.92 -6.13 7.43
N ALA A 103 -18.52 -5.37 8.35
CA ALA A 103 -17.81 -4.34 9.12
C ALA A 103 -16.70 -4.90 10.03
N ASP A 104 -16.84 -6.15 10.51
CA ASP A 104 -15.85 -6.84 11.33
C ASP A 104 -14.61 -7.30 10.56
N HIS A 105 -14.61 -7.19 9.23
CA HIS A 105 -13.47 -7.38 8.35
C HIS A 105 -12.70 -6.08 8.05
N ILE A 106 -13.19 -4.92 8.49
CA ILE A 106 -12.65 -3.61 8.14
C ILE A 106 -12.07 -2.94 9.39
N PHE A 107 -10.77 -2.72 9.40
CA PHE A 107 -10.04 -2.12 10.52
C PHE A 107 -9.43 -0.79 10.06
N ARG A 108 -10.15 0.31 10.30
CA ARG A 108 -9.73 1.64 9.89
C ARG A 108 -8.85 2.34 10.92
N MET A 109 -7.99 3.23 10.48
CA MET A 109 -7.34 4.23 11.33
C MET A 109 -8.37 5.32 11.68
N LYS A 110 -8.48 5.68 12.97
CA LYS A 110 -9.44 6.68 13.45
C LYS A 110 -8.85 8.08 13.40
N GLY A 111 -8.78 8.65 12.21
CA GLY A 111 -8.20 9.97 11.95
C GLY A 111 -8.97 11.13 12.55
N GLU A 112 -10.22 10.92 12.99
CA GLU A 112 -11.08 11.89 13.64
C GLU A 112 -10.80 12.10 15.14
N TYR A 113 -9.90 11.33 15.74
CA TYR A 113 -9.55 11.49 17.15
C TYR A 113 -8.80 12.81 17.39
N GLU A 114 -9.13 13.51 18.47
CA GLU A 114 -8.37 14.68 18.91
C GLU A 114 -6.94 14.31 19.31
N ASN A 115 -6.77 13.18 19.99
CA ASN A 115 -5.45 12.65 20.34
C ASN A 115 -4.99 11.63 19.30
N LEU A 116 -4.22 12.08 18.32
CA LEU A 116 -3.70 11.25 17.24
C LEU A 116 -2.68 10.19 17.71
N ILE A 117 -1.97 10.44 18.81
CA ILE A 117 -1.06 9.44 19.39
C ILE A 117 -1.89 8.28 19.97
N ALA A 118 -2.97 8.56 20.66
CA ALA A 118 -3.88 7.52 21.13
C ALA A 118 -4.51 6.74 19.96
N ALA A 119 -4.88 7.42 18.88
CA ALA A 119 -5.39 6.76 17.68
C ALA A 119 -4.35 5.83 17.04
N ALA A 120 -3.08 6.25 16.96
CA ALA A 120 -1.97 5.43 16.46
C ALA A 120 -1.76 4.19 17.34
N GLN A 121 -1.75 4.34 18.66
CA GLN A 121 -1.61 3.25 19.62
C GLN A 121 -2.78 2.24 19.56
N GLU A 122 -4.02 2.71 19.43
CA GLU A 122 -5.20 1.85 19.27
C GLU A 122 -5.10 1.03 17.99
N TYR A 123 -4.64 1.65 16.89
CA TYR A 123 -4.47 0.95 15.63
C TYR A 123 -3.33 -0.07 15.68
N GLU A 124 -2.22 0.24 16.36
CA GLU A 124 -1.15 -0.72 16.64
C GLU A 124 -1.67 -1.94 17.40
N GLN A 125 -2.46 -1.73 18.47
CA GLN A 125 -3.08 -2.83 19.23
C GLN A 125 -4.00 -3.68 18.34
N THR A 126 -4.72 -3.06 17.43
CA THR A 126 -5.59 -3.75 16.46
C THR A 126 -4.77 -4.66 15.55
N ILE A 127 -3.67 -4.15 14.97
CA ILE A 127 -2.77 -4.95 14.12
C ILE A 127 -2.18 -6.11 14.92
N ARG A 128 -1.68 -5.87 16.13
CA ARG A 128 -1.10 -6.91 16.99
C ARG A 128 -2.12 -8.01 17.34
N ARG A 129 -3.36 -7.63 17.64
CA ARG A 129 -4.44 -8.59 17.91
C ARG A 129 -4.74 -9.46 16.68
N LEU A 130 -4.85 -8.85 15.50
CA LEU A 130 -5.12 -9.55 14.25
C LEU A 130 -3.99 -10.51 13.90
N THR A 131 -2.75 -10.11 14.09
CA THR A 131 -1.57 -10.92 13.72
C THR A 131 -1.09 -11.83 14.84
N LYS A 132 -1.70 -11.76 16.03
CA LYS A 132 -1.28 -12.49 17.25
C LYS A 132 0.20 -12.24 17.57
N SER A 133 0.70 -11.02 17.29
CA SER A 133 2.09 -10.64 17.52
C SER A 133 2.20 -9.75 18.74
N PHE A 134 3.20 -10.01 19.58
CA PHE A 134 3.47 -9.25 20.80
C PHE A 134 4.90 -8.66 20.75
N PRO A 135 5.16 -7.50 21.38
CA PRO A 135 6.49 -6.93 21.42
C PRO A 135 7.53 -7.92 21.95
N PRO A 136 8.77 -7.91 21.41
CA PRO A 136 9.30 -7.01 20.39
C PRO A 136 8.97 -7.41 18.94
N LYS A 137 8.18 -8.45 18.71
CA LYS A 137 7.90 -9.01 17.38
C LYS A 137 7.11 -8.01 16.54
N VAL A 138 7.59 -7.71 15.33
CA VAL A 138 6.88 -6.91 14.33
C VAL A 138 5.79 -7.77 13.67
N PRO A 139 4.55 -7.25 13.50
CA PRO A 139 3.46 -7.97 12.85
C PRO A 139 3.74 -8.23 11.37
N LEU A 140 3.40 -9.43 10.90
CA LEU A 140 3.42 -9.76 9.48
C LEU A 140 2.06 -9.42 8.86
N ILE A 141 2.05 -8.55 7.86
CA ILE A 141 0.92 -8.24 6.99
C ILE A 141 1.16 -8.97 5.65
N ASP A 142 0.15 -9.69 5.15
CA ASP A 142 0.33 -10.51 3.95
C ASP A 142 0.57 -9.66 2.69
N LEU A 143 -0.16 -8.53 2.56
CA LEU A 143 0.01 -7.59 1.45
C LEU A 143 -0.13 -6.15 1.93
N VAL A 144 0.80 -5.30 1.54
CA VAL A 144 0.69 -3.85 1.68
C VAL A 144 0.63 -3.20 0.30
N LEU A 145 -0.45 -2.45 0.04
CA LEU A 145 -0.59 -1.63 -1.16
C LEU A 145 0.00 -0.25 -0.90
N LEU A 146 0.88 0.21 -1.76
CA LEU A 146 1.51 1.52 -1.67
C LEU A 146 1.33 2.32 -2.96
N GLY A 147 1.16 3.63 -2.82
CA GLY A 147 1.28 4.59 -3.91
C GLY A 147 2.66 5.26 -3.92
N LEU A 148 2.90 6.11 -4.92
CA LEU A 148 4.10 6.92 -5.05
C LEU A 148 3.72 8.40 -5.17
N GLY A 149 4.18 9.22 -4.23
CA GLY A 149 4.04 10.68 -4.28
C GLY A 149 5.00 11.33 -5.27
N ASP A 150 4.71 12.57 -5.68
CA ASP A 150 5.56 13.33 -6.62
C ASP A 150 6.89 13.77 -5.97
N ASP A 151 6.95 13.79 -4.64
CA ASP A 151 8.13 14.04 -3.81
C ASP A 151 8.82 12.75 -3.35
N GLY A 152 8.36 11.58 -3.80
CA GLY A 152 8.88 10.27 -3.43
C GLY A 152 8.35 9.71 -2.11
N HIS A 153 7.32 10.35 -1.51
CA HIS A 153 6.66 9.77 -0.35
C HIS A 153 5.89 8.50 -0.70
N THR A 154 5.69 7.64 0.28
CA THR A 154 4.77 6.50 0.23
C THR A 154 4.05 6.35 1.55
N ALA A 155 2.83 5.79 1.55
CA ALA A 155 1.90 5.93 2.68
C ALA A 155 1.82 7.42 3.08
N SER A 156 2.02 7.75 4.38
CA SER A 156 2.22 9.14 4.80
C SER A 156 3.61 9.36 5.42
N LEU A 157 4.61 8.69 4.85
CA LEU A 157 6.04 8.88 5.15
C LEU A 157 6.62 9.88 4.14
N PHE A 158 6.77 11.14 4.55
CA PHE A 158 7.26 12.22 3.71
C PHE A 158 8.77 12.45 3.91
N PRO A 159 9.51 12.90 2.85
CA PRO A 159 10.92 13.22 2.99
C PRO A 159 11.20 14.21 4.13
N GLY A 160 12.21 13.91 4.95
CA GLY A 160 12.68 14.79 6.04
C GLY A 160 11.74 14.90 7.25
N THR A 161 10.68 14.08 7.34
CA THR A 161 9.75 14.12 8.49
C THR A 161 10.14 13.12 9.59
N ALA A 162 9.71 13.41 10.83
CA ALA A 162 9.94 12.53 11.97
C ALA A 162 9.34 11.14 11.80
N ALA A 163 8.17 11.03 11.12
CA ALA A 163 7.52 9.76 10.86
C ALA A 163 8.41 8.79 10.05
N LEU A 164 9.28 9.33 9.17
CA LEU A 164 10.22 8.53 8.38
C LEU A 164 11.37 7.96 9.21
N GLN A 165 11.61 8.49 10.41
CA GLN A 165 12.67 8.08 11.34
C GLN A 165 12.10 7.28 12.53
N GLU A 166 10.79 7.00 12.56
CA GLU A 166 10.18 6.25 13.65
C GLU A 166 10.56 4.78 13.57
N GLU A 167 11.21 4.26 14.62
CA GLU A 167 11.71 2.88 14.67
C GLU A 167 11.06 2.03 15.77
N ASN A 168 10.35 2.66 16.71
CA ASN A 168 9.83 1.98 17.89
C ASN A 168 8.33 1.64 17.80
N MET A 169 7.58 2.46 17.06
CA MET A 169 6.13 2.31 16.92
C MET A 169 5.78 1.59 15.62
N LEU A 170 4.67 0.86 15.60
CA LEU A 170 4.14 0.30 14.35
C LEU A 170 3.36 1.33 13.54
N VAL A 171 2.71 2.27 14.25
CA VAL A 171 1.89 3.32 13.68
C VAL A 171 2.29 4.65 14.31
N THR A 172 2.43 5.69 13.49
CA THR A 172 2.85 7.00 13.97
C THR A 172 2.04 8.13 13.33
N VAL A 173 2.21 9.34 13.85
CA VAL A 173 1.61 10.55 13.29
C VAL A 173 2.55 11.14 12.23
N GLY A 174 2.07 11.19 10.98
CA GLY A 174 2.76 11.84 9.88
C GLY A 174 2.29 13.27 9.65
N HIS A 175 3.10 14.06 8.94
CA HIS A 175 2.77 15.43 8.57
C HIS A 175 3.00 15.63 7.08
N ALA A 176 1.90 15.80 6.34
CA ALA A 176 1.96 16.10 4.92
C ALA A 176 2.30 17.58 4.68
N PRO A 177 3.10 17.92 3.65
CA PRO A 177 3.43 19.29 3.32
C PRO A 177 2.22 20.10 2.83
N THR A 178 1.23 19.43 2.22
CA THR A 178 0.03 20.06 1.64
C THR A 178 -1.24 19.28 1.95
N GLY A 179 -2.40 19.89 1.73
CA GLY A 179 -3.72 19.28 1.96
C GLY A 179 -4.01 19.05 3.44
N VAL A 180 -4.68 17.96 3.77
CA VAL A 180 -4.88 17.55 5.17
C VAL A 180 -3.52 17.21 5.75
N ARG A 181 -3.02 18.04 6.66
CA ARG A 181 -1.64 17.96 7.14
C ARG A 181 -1.38 16.77 8.05
N SER A 182 -2.27 16.56 9.02
CA SER A 182 -2.10 15.46 9.97
C SER A 182 -2.51 14.13 9.36
N ARG A 183 -1.72 13.11 9.62
CA ARG A 183 -1.87 11.75 9.08
C ARG A 183 -1.63 10.71 10.17
N LEU A 184 -2.28 9.56 10.04
CA LEU A 184 -1.83 8.33 10.68
C LEU A 184 -1.15 7.46 9.61
N THR A 185 -0.05 6.81 9.92
CA THR A 185 0.70 6.00 8.95
C THR A 185 1.38 4.81 9.60
N LEU A 186 1.44 3.69 8.87
CA LEU A 186 2.38 2.61 9.20
C LEU A 186 3.81 3.11 9.07
N THR A 187 4.70 2.65 9.94
CA THR A 187 6.14 2.98 9.92
C THR A 187 6.89 2.12 8.91
N LEU A 188 8.11 2.54 8.57
CA LEU A 188 9.00 1.74 7.68
C LEU A 188 9.21 0.33 8.21
N GLY A 189 9.35 0.16 9.52
CA GLY A 189 9.54 -1.16 10.13
C GLY A 189 8.40 -2.13 9.79
N VAL A 190 7.15 -1.67 9.87
CA VAL A 190 5.99 -2.50 9.51
C VAL A 190 5.93 -2.76 8.01
N LEU A 191 6.15 -1.73 7.20
CA LEU A 191 6.11 -1.86 5.73
C LEU A 191 7.19 -2.82 5.23
N ASN A 192 8.41 -2.75 5.80
CA ASN A 192 9.52 -3.62 5.44
C ASN A 192 9.45 -5.03 6.08
N HIS A 193 8.49 -5.27 6.96
CA HIS A 193 8.22 -6.60 7.51
C HIS A 193 7.03 -7.31 6.82
N ALA A 194 6.39 -6.69 5.84
CA ALA A 194 5.30 -7.29 5.09
C ALA A 194 5.76 -8.46 4.21
N ALA A 195 4.90 -9.47 4.03
CA ALA A 195 5.21 -10.59 3.15
C ALA A 195 5.29 -10.16 1.68
N VAL A 196 4.42 -9.22 1.27
CA VAL A 196 4.45 -8.61 -0.05
C VAL A 196 4.17 -7.12 0.08
N VAL A 197 5.03 -6.29 -0.53
CA VAL A 197 4.74 -4.87 -0.76
C VAL A 197 4.50 -4.66 -2.25
N LEU A 198 3.34 -4.11 -2.60
CA LEU A 198 2.94 -3.84 -3.97
C LEU A 198 2.76 -2.33 -4.19
N PHE A 199 3.70 -1.73 -4.94
CA PHE A 199 3.54 -0.38 -5.45
C PHE A 199 2.59 -0.35 -6.64
N LEU A 200 1.59 0.52 -6.57
CA LEU A 200 0.57 0.76 -7.56
C LEU A 200 0.81 2.14 -8.19
N VAL A 201 1.38 2.19 -9.39
CA VAL A 201 1.77 3.47 -9.99
C VAL A 201 1.36 3.54 -11.46
N THR A 202 0.61 4.60 -11.82
CA THR A 202 0.14 4.84 -13.18
C THR A 202 0.33 6.30 -13.59
N GLY A 203 0.51 6.53 -14.89
CA GLY A 203 0.53 7.84 -15.51
C GLY A 203 1.92 8.45 -15.68
N ALA A 204 2.08 9.21 -16.79
CA ALA A 204 3.34 9.82 -17.19
C ALA A 204 3.92 10.80 -16.15
N GLY A 205 3.07 11.45 -15.35
CA GLY A 205 3.51 12.34 -14.27
C GLY A 205 4.37 11.66 -13.21
N LYS A 206 4.25 10.32 -13.08
CA LYS A 206 5.03 9.53 -12.12
C LYS A 206 6.36 9.02 -12.67
N ALA A 207 6.58 9.08 -13.98
CA ALA A 207 7.74 8.46 -14.63
C ALA A 207 9.09 8.95 -14.09
N HIS A 208 9.22 10.25 -13.82
CA HIS A 208 10.43 10.82 -13.23
C HIS A 208 10.70 10.26 -11.83
N MET A 209 9.68 10.20 -10.98
CA MET A 209 9.86 9.69 -9.62
C MET A 209 10.07 8.18 -9.59
N VAL A 210 9.37 7.41 -10.45
CA VAL A 210 9.62 5.97 -10.64
C VAL A 210 11.08 5.72 -11.00
N ARG A 211 11.66 6.50 -11.93
CA ARG A 211 13.08 6.39 -12.28
C ARG A 211 13.99 6.68 -11.09
N ARG A 212 13.74 7.76 -10.34
CA ARG A 212 14.56 8.13 -9.18
C ARG A 212 14.57 7.05 -8.10
N VAL A 213 13.44 6.36 -7.91
CA VAL A 213 13.31 5.31 -6.89
C VAL A 213 13.93 3.99 -7.35
N LEU A 214 13.67 3.56 -8.61
CA LEU A 214 14.08 2.25 -9.10
C LEU A 214 15.49 2.24 -9.74
N ASP A 215 15.93 3.38 -10.29
CA ASP A 215 17.26 3.57 -10.88
C ASP A 215 18.00 4.75 -10.19
N PRO A 216 18.23 4.71 -8.85
CA PRO A 216 18.75 5.84 -8.10
C PRO A 216 20.18 6.19 -8.55
N GLU A 217 20.42 7.48 -8.85
CA GLU A 217 21.71 8.00 -9.29
C GLU A 217 22.46 8.74 -8.17
N SER A 218 21.74 9.11 -7.10
CA SER A 218 22.30 9.91 -5.99
C SER A 218 21.88 9.35 -4.64
N GLU A 219 22.57 9.80 -3.57
CA GLU A 219 22.14 9.50 -2.20
C GLU A 219 20.78 10.14 -1.88
N ALA A 220 20.50 11.30 -2.46
CA ALA A 220 19.18 11.93 -2.35
C ALA A 220 18.06 11.06 -2.92
N ASP A 221 18.31 10.29 -3.99
CA ASP A 221 17.33 9.35 -4.51
C ASP A 221 17.15 8.13 -3.60
N ARG A 222 18.25 7.59 -3.05
CA ARG A 222 18.21 6.47 -2.10
C ARG A 222 17.53 6.81 -0.78
N SER A 223 17.56 8.09 -0.39
CA SER A 223 16.92 8.59 0.83
C SER A 223 15.43 8.84 0.70
N LEU A 224 14.86 8.78 -0.51
CA LEU A 224 13.43 8.91 -0.72
C LEU A 224 12.64 7.84 0.06
N PRO A 225 11.51 8.19 0.70
CA PRO A 225 10.74 7.22 1.47
C PRO A 225 10.37 5.96 0.68
N ALA A 226 9.95 6.09 -0.57
CA ALA A 226 9.64 4.94 -1.43
C ALA A 226 10.88 4.09 -1.76
N ALA A 227 12.08 4.68 -1.85
CA ALA A 227 13.33 3.96 -2.07
C ALA A 227 13.81 3.22 -0.80
N ARG A 228 13.33 3.60 0.38
CA ARG A 228 13.61 2.92 1.64
C ARG A 228 12.70 1.72 1.92
N ILE A 229 11.71 1.49 1.05
CA ILE A 229 10.91 0.27 1.12
C ILE A 229 11.73 -0.89 0.55
N SER A 230 12.14 -1.78 1.44
CA SER A 230 12.97 -2.94 1.15
C SER A 230 12.61 -4.07 2.12
N PRO A 231 11.58 -4.88 1.82
CA PRO A 231 11.15 -5.96 2.70
C PRO A 231 12.29 -6.92 3.03
N GLU A 232 12.47 -7.22 4.33
CA GLU A 232 13.60 -8.03 4.82
C GLU A 232 13.56 -9.46 4.32
N SER A 233 12.38 -10.07 4.29
CA SER A 233 12.14 -11.46 3.87
C SER A 233 10.97 -11.57 2.89
N GLY A 234 10.37 -10.44 2.53
CA GLY A 234 9.19 -10.34 1.67
C GLY A 234 9.55 -10.04 0.22
N ARG A 235 8.51 -9.92 -0.61
CA ARG A 235 8.61 -9.51 -2.00
C ARG A 235 8.33 -8.02 -2.14
N LEU A 236 9.12 -7.34 -2.95
CA LEU A 236 8.88 -5.96 -3.39
C LEU A 236 8.44 -5.97 -4.85
N VAL A 237 7.22 -5.57 -5.13
CA VAL A 237 6.62 -5.64 -6.46
C VAL A 237 6.18 -4.24 -6.88
N TRP A 238 6.49 -3.87 -8.13
CA TRP A 238 6.04 -2.64 -8.76
C TRP A 238 5.12 -2.96 -9.93
N MET A 239 3.87 -2.54 -9.84
CA MET A 239 2.91 -2.63 -10.91
C MET A 239 2.78 -1.26 -11.58
N LEU A 240 3.34 -1.14 -12.78
CA LEU A 240 3.42 0.11 -13.54
C LEU A 240 2.58 0.01 -14.80
N ASP A 241 1.97 1.12 -15.24
CA ASP A 241 1.57 1.24 -16.63
C ASP A 241 2.77 1.71 -17.49
N HIS A 242 2.64 1.59 -18.80
CA HIS A 242 3.70 2.01 -19.74
C HIS A 242 4.12 3.46 -19.54
N SER A 243 3.17 4.34 -19.26
CA SER A 243 3.43 5.77 -19.07
C SER A 243 4.25 6.06 -17.82
N ALA A 244 4.00 5.37 -16.71
CA ALA A 244 4.78 5.50 -15.49
C ALA A 244 6.20 4.91 -15.64
N ALA A 245 6.38 3.90 -16.50
CA ALA A 245 7.65 3.21 -16.71
C ALA A 245 8.57 3.87 -17.75
N GLN A 246 8.10 4.87 -18.51
CA GLN A 246 8.76 5.38 -19.72
C GLN A 246 10.18 5.95 -19.51
N GLN A 247 10.56 6.28 -18.28
CA GLN A 247 11.90 6.82 -17.97
C GLN A 247 12.83 5.81 -17.28
N LEU A 248 12.41 4.57 -17.09
CA LEU A 248 13.29 3.52 -16.57
C LEU A 248 14.41 3.18 -17.57
N LYS A 249 15.66 3.13 -17.10
CA LYS A 249 16.83 2.86 -17.93
C LYS A 249 16.88 1.43 -18.45
N ARG A 250 16.33 0.47 -17.71
CA ARG A 250 16.21 -0.93 -18.07
C ARG A 250 14.75 -1.32 -18.06
N ILE A 251 14.08 -1.10 -19.16
CA ILE A 251 12.94 -1.96 -19.49
C ILE A 251 13.59 -3.28 -19.89
N SER A 252 13.83 -4.18 -18.93
CA SER A 252 14.28 -5.54 -19.22
C SER A 252 13.30 -6.10 -20.23
N SER A 253 13.75 -6.30 -21.44
CA SER A 253 13.03 -6.94 -22.53
C SER A 253 12.77 -8.40 -22.17
N HIS A 254 11.80 -8.66 -21.31
CA HIS A 254 11.07 -9.92 -21.34
C HIS A 254 9.94 -9.75 -22.38
N ARG A 255 10.33 -9.57 -23.63
CA ARG A 255 9.51 -10.06 -24.73
C ARG A 255 9.58 -11.58 -24.59
N GLY A 256 8.49 -12.16 -24.11
CA GLY A 256 8.31 -13.59 -24.19
C GLY A 256 8.56 -14.03 -25.62
N GLU A 257 9.51 -14.91 -25.77
CA GLU A 257 9.58 -15.78 -26.92
C GLU A 257 8.29 -16.60 -26.93
N THR A 258 7.69 -16.60 -28.09
CA THR A 258 6.51 -17.32 -28.56
C THR A 258 6.46 -18.77 -28.15
#